data_0aedfa9927dcf592c8d7c53e05157884
#
_entry.id   0aedfa9927dcf592c8d7c53e05157884
#
_cell.length_a   1.000
_cell.length_b   1.000
_cell.length_c   1.000
_cell.angle_alpha   90.00
_cell.angle_beta   90.00
_cell.angle_gamma   90.00
#
_symmetry.space_group_name_H-M   'P 1'
#
loop_
_entity.id
_entity.type
_entity.pdbx_description
1 polymer ?
#
loop_
_entity_poly.entity_id
_entity_poly.type
_entity_poly.pdbx_seq_one_letter_code
_entity_poly.pdbx_strand_id
1 'polypeptide(L)'
;MALAEMEAECQNAELIASESCGQNIYVKFDKGTGIRQNFDRHTKEIKKAANYMRGKKKKNEFEQIALAAIDGFYREALAASELVQSKMFDERFDRMEQTNELIHGSYNYHNIFLDVGIGGDAVTNFEKCHNDCQVVDLYQFLRKVMEKHDWDINVAYRLVDEYDRCKPLDDTDIEMLVALLSFPEKFWKIINQYYNAGKAWVPAKNIDKLKTVIAQNRHRRELIDKMCGL
;
A
#
# COMPACT_ATOMS: atom_id res chain seq x y z
N MET A 1 -16.86 -8.15 -10.61
CA MET A 1 -16.12 -7.43 -11.68
C MET A 1 -14.67 -7.35 -11.24
N ALA A 2 -13.75 -7.68 -12.12
CA ALA A 2 -12.34 -7.68 -11.74
C ALA A 2 -11.78 -6.25 -11.69
N LEU A 3 -10.77 -6.04 -10.85
CA LEU A 3 -10.10 -4.77 -10.61
C LEU A 3 -9.64 -4.11 -11.92
N ALA A 4 -9.09 -4.92 -12.84
CA ALA A 4 -8.57 -4.45 -14.12
C ALA A 4 -9.67 -3.97 -15.11
N GLU A 5 -10.86 -4.57 -15.08
CA GLU A 5 -12.00 -4.06 -15.87
C GLU A 5 -12.41 -2.67 -15.37
N MET A 6 -12.39 -2.47 -14.05
CA MET A 6 -12.72 -1.20 -13.43
C MET A 6 -11.64 -0.14 -13.71
N GLU A 7 -10.36 -0.50 -13.75
CA GLU A 7 -9.28 0.41 -14.15
C GLU A 7 -9.42 0.80 -15.62
N ALA A 8 -9.80 -0.12 -16.51
CA ALA A 8 -10.09 0.17 -17.90
C ALA A 8 -11.31 1.10 -18.06
N GLU A 9 -12.34 0.91 -17.24
CA GLU A 9 -13.51 1.80 -17.20
C GLU A 9 -13.16 3.19 -16.65
N CYS A 10 -12.25 3.28 -15.66
CA CYS A 10 -11.73 4.54 -15.16
C CYS A 10 -10.98 5.32 -16.24
N GLN A 11 -10.11 4.65 -17.00
CA GLN A 11 -9.41 5.27 -18.12
C GLN A 11 -10.38 5.80 -19.18
N ASN A 12 -11.44 5.05 -19.49
CA ASN A 12 -12.49 5.48 -20.42
C ASN A 12 -13.33 6.64 -19.86
N ALA A 13 -13.67 6.61 -18.56
CA ALA A 13 -14.45 7.68 -17.92
C ALA A 13 -13.68 9.01 -17.87
N GLU A 14 -12.36 8.98 -17.69
CA GLU A 14 -11.53 10.18 -17.71
C GLU A 14 -11.34 10.74 -19.12
N LEU A 15 -11.19 9.89 -20.14
CA LEU A 15 -11.21 10.33 -21.53
C LEU A 15 -12.52 11.11 -21.85
N ILE A 16 -13.66 10.56 -21.41
CA ILE A 16 -14.98 11.18 -21.59
C ILE A 16 -15.11 12.47 -20.77
N ALA A 17 -14.60 12.51 -19.55
CA ALA A 17 -14.62 13.69 -18.69
C ALA A 17 -13.71 14.80 -19.23
N SER A 18 -12.54 14.46 -19.77
CA SER A 18 -11.62 15.43 -20.40
C SER A 18 -12.19 16.03 -21.68
N GLU A 19 -12.91 15.25 -22.48
CA GLU A 19 -13.60 15.72 -23.68
C GLU A 19 -14.82 16.59 -23.37
N SER A 20 -15.54 16.32 -22.28
CA SER A 20 -16.75 17.04 -21.90
C SER A 20 -16.49 18.34 -21.13
N CYS A 21 -15.35 18.48 -20.45
CA CYS A 21 -15.08 19.61 -19.55
C CYS A 21 -14.17 20.70 -20.15
N GLY A 22 -13.53 20.48 -21.31
CA GLY A 22 -12.68 21.47 -21.97
C GLY A 22 -11.48 21.97 -21.13
N GLN A 23 -11.21 21.33 -19.99
CA GLN A 23 -10.07 21.63 -19.14
C GLN A 23 -9.01 20.56 -19.33
N ASN A 24 -7.83 20.98 -19.79
CA ASN A 24 -6.64 20.15 -19.71
C ASN A 24 -6.38 19.84 -18.24
N ILE A 25 -6.79 18.67 -17.77
CA ILE A 25 -6.36 18.13 -16.49
C ILE A 25 -4.89 17.79 -16.68
N TYR A 26 -3.99 18.67 -16.25
CA TYR A 26 -2.58 18.37 -16.14
C TYR A 26 -2.41 17.36 -15.01
N VAL A 27 -2.54 16.07 -15.33
CA VAL A 27 -2.21 15.00 -14.40
C VAL A 27 -0.70 15.07 -14.19
N LYS A 28 -0.30 15.32 -12.97
CA LYS A 28 1.11 15.46 -12.62
C LYS A 28 1.72 14.06 -12.61
N PHE A 29 2.54 13.77 -13.62
CA PHE A 29 3.34 12.55 -13.64
C PHE A 29 4.20 12.48 -12.39
N ASP A 30 3.94 11.50 -11.52
CA ASP A 30 4.83 11.15 -10.43
C ASP A 30 5.71 10.00 -10.91
N LYS A 31 6.99 10.27 -11.20
CA LYS A 31 7.98 9.27 -11.64
C LYS A 31 8.30 8.19 -10.60
N GLY A 32 7.32 7.76 -9.80
CA GLY A 32 7.53 6.87 -8.68
C GLY A 32 8.42 7.45 -7.58
N THR A 33 8.78 8.73 -7.70
CA THR A 33 9.50 9.45 -6.65
C THR A 33 8.69 9.48 -5.37
N GLY A 34 7.36 9.52 -5.46
CA GLY A 34 6.44 9.48 -4.34
C GLY A 34 6.59 8.23 -3.48
N ILE A 35 6.66 7.03 -4.08
CA ILE A 35 6.84 5.76 -3.36
C ILE A 35 8.21 5.73 -2.70
N ARG A 36 9.28 6.02 -3.44
CA ARG A 36 10.66 6.03 -2.94
C ARG A 36 10.83 7.00 -1.78
N GLN A 37 10.38 8.25 -1.98
CA GLN A 37 10.45 9.28 -0.94
C GLN A 37 9.61 8.92 0.28
N ASN A 38 8.45 8.31 0.09
CA ASN A 38 7.58 7.88 1.18
C ASN A 38 8.24 6.75 1.99
N PHE A 39 8.79 5.72 1.35
CA PHE A 39 9.47 4.62 2.04
C PHE A 39 10.67 5.12 2.84
N ASP A 40 11.50 5.97 2.25
CA ASP A 40 12.64 6.61 2.91
C ASP A 40 12.21 7.46 4.11
N ARG A 41 11.19 8.28 3.93
CA ARG A 41 10.65 9.14 4.99
C ARG A 41 10.07 8.29 6.14
N HIS A 42 9.22 7.32 5.81
CA HIS A 42 8.56 6.46 6.80
C HIS A 42 9.58 5.61 7.58
N THR A 43 10.61 5.12 6.90
CA THR A 43 11.72 4.41 7.55
C THR A 43 12.46 5.30 8.55
N LYS A 44 12.75 6.55 8.17
CA LYS A 44 13.35 7.55 9.09
C LYS A 44 12.41 7.89 10.26
N GLU A 45 11.11 7.94 10.03
CA GLU A 45 10.10 8.19 11.08
C GLU A 45 10.03 7.03 12.09
N ILE A 46 10.09 5.76 11.64
CA ILE A 46 10.20 4.60 12.52
C ILE A 46 11.45 4.73 13.41
N LYS A 47 12.60 5.07 12.84
CA LYS A 47 13.86 5.26 13.58
C LYS A 47 13.76 6.39 14.59
N LYS A 48 13.17 7.53 14.22
CA LYS A 48 12.96 8.67 15.13
C LYS A 48 12.08 8.29 16.31
N ALA A 49 10.97 7.59 16.05
CA ALA A 49 10.06 7.13 17.09
C ALA A 49 10.74 6.11 18.03
N ALA A 50 11.54 5.17 17.50
CA ALA A 50 12.32 4.22 18.28
C ALA A 50 13.29 4.94 19.23
N ASN A 51 14.07 5.90 18.71
CA ASN A 51 15.03 6.66 19.52
C ASN A 51 14.35 7.47 20.62
N TYR A 52 13.21 8.10 20.31
CA TYR A 52 12.42 8.81 21.29
C TYR A 52 11.94 7.90 22.42
N MET A 53 11.34 6.72 22.08
CA MET A 53 10.85 5.79 23.09
C MET A 53 12.00 5.20 23.93
N ARG A 54 13.16 4.93 23.34
CA ARG A 54 14.35 4.45 24.05
C ARG A 54 14.88 5.46 25.06
N GLY A 55 14.85 6.75 24.72
CA GLY A 55 15.34 7.85 25.59
C GLY A 55 14.46 8.11 26.82
N LYS A 56 13.22 7.61 26.86
CA LYS A 56 12.32 7.82 28.02
C LYS A 56 12.76 7.01 29.22
N LYS A 57 12.83 7.65 30.40
CA LYS A 57 13.14 6.98 31.69
C LYS A 57 12.04 5.99 32.08
N LYS A 58 10.77 6.35 31.91
CA LYS A 58 9.60 5.50 32.18
C LYS A 58 8.83 5.28 30.90
N LYS A 59 8.62 4.03 30.52
CA LYS A 59 7.90 3.62 29.32
C LYS A 59 6.51 3.12 29.67
N ASN A 60 5.51 3.54 28.91
CA ASN A 60 4.16 2.99 29.02
C ASN A 60 4.05 1.63 28.31
N GLU A 61 2.90 0.95 28.44
CA GLU A 61 2.67 -0.37 27.85
C GLU A 61 2.86 -0.37 26.33
N PHE A 62 2.32 0.64 25.63
CA PHE A 62 2.48 0.76 24.17
C PHE A 62 3.96 0.82 23.77
N GLU A 63 4.76 1.63 24.45
CA GLU A 63 6.18 1.81 24.16
C GLU A 63 6.99 0.53 24.45
N GLN A 64 6.64 -0.21 25.49
CA GLN A 64 7.29 -1.49 25.80
C GLN A 64 7.03 -2.51 24.68
N ILE A 65 5.78 -2.64 24.24
CA ILE A 65 5.38 -3.54 23.15
C ILE A 65 6.02 -3.11 21.84
N ALA A 66 5.97 -1.81 21.52
CA ALA A 66 6.55 -1.27 20.30
C ALA A 66 8.07 -1.54 20.24
N LEU A 67 8.80 -1.25 21.32
CA LEU A 67 10.25 -1.44 21.38
C LEU A 67 10.69 -2.89 21.26
N ALA A 68 9.87 -3.84 21.70
CA ALA A 68 10.15 -5.27 21.54
C ALA A 68 10.15 -5.72 20.06
N ALA A 69 9.43 -5.02 19.19
CA ALA A 69 9.24 -5.41 17.79
C ALA A 69 9.90 -4.45 16.78
N ILE A 70 10.14 -3.19 17.16
CA ILE A 70 10.48 -2.11 16.23
C ILE A 70 11.75 -2.34 15.43
N ASP A 71 12.74 -3.04 15.98
CA ASP A 71 13.99 -3.31 15.27
C ASP A 71 13.80 -4.31 14.12
N GLY A 72 12.86 -5.25 14.27
CA GLY A 72 12.45 -6.15 13.20
C GLY A 72 11.78 -5.38 12.06
N PHE A 73 10.75 -4.62 12.37
CA PHE A 73 10.03 -3.82 11.40
C PHE A 73 10.89 -2.73 10.75
N TYR A 74 11.85 -2.16 11.47
CA TYR A 74 12.79 -1.21 10.91
C TYR A 74 13.71 -1.86 9.86
N ARG A 75 14.19 -3.09 10.09
CA ARG A 75 14.97 -3.83 9.09
C ARG A 75 14.13 -4.15 7.85
N GLU A 76 12.87 -4.54 8.03
CA GLU A 76 11.95 -4.77 6.91
C GLU A 76 11.70 -3.49 6.11
N ALA A 77 11.51 -2.36 6.78
CA ALA A 77 11.35 -1.07 6.11
C ALA A 77 12.59 -0.63 5.33
N LEU A 78 13.81 -0.89 5.88
CA LEU A 78 15.07 -0.63 5.17
C LEU A 78 15.18 -1.50 3.92
N ALA A 79 14.95 -2.80 4.03
CA ALA A 79 15.01 -3.73 2.91
C ALA A 79 14.00 -3.36 1.81
N ALA A 80 12.76 -3.02 2.17
CA ALA A 80 11.77 -2.55 1.22
C ALA A 80 12.18 -1.22 0.56
N SER A 81 12.79 -0.30 1.31
CA SER A 81 13.31 0.96 0.77
C SER A 81 14.45 0.74 -0.23
N GLU A 82 15.27 -0.28 -0.04
CA GLU A 82 16.33 -0.69 -0.98
C GLU A 82 15.74 -1.31 -2.26
N LEU A 83 14.73 -2.18 -2.11
CA LEU A 83 14.06 -2.82 -3.25
C LEU A 83 13.48 -1.79 -4.22
N VAL A 84 12.79 -0.77 -3.71
CA VAL A 84 12.19 0.28 -4.56
C VAL A 84 13.20 1.21 -5.21
N GLN A 85 14.50 1.13 -4.87
CA GLN A 85 15.58 1.84 -5.55
C GLN A 85 16.22 1.02 -6.68
N SER A 86 15.73 -0.19 -6.93
CA SER A 86 16.29 -1.07 -7.96
C SER A 86 16.04 -0.53 -9.37
N LYS A 87 16.88 -0.97 -10.30
CA LYS A 87 16.78 -0.61 -11.72
C LYS A 87 15.45 -1.11 -12.33
N MET A 88 14.95 -2.24 -11.86
CA MET A 88 13.67 -2.79 -12.30
C MET A 88 12.51 -1.81 -12.03
N PHE A 89 12.53 -1.11 -10.90
CA PHE A 89 11.54 -0.06 -10.64
C PHE A 89 11.67 1.13 -11.63
N ASP A 90 12.88 1.48 -12.05
CA ASP A 90 13.05 2.50 -13.08
C ASP A 90 12.41 2.04 -14.40
N GLU A 91 12.68 0.82 -14.84
CA GLU A 91 12.13 0.22 -16.06
C GLU A 91 10.60 0.13 -16.01
N ARG A 92 10.02 -0.22 -14.85
CA ARG A 92 8.56 -0.28 -14.68
C ARG A 92 7.92 1.11 -14.75
N PHE A 93 8.56 2.14 -14.17
CA PHE A 93 8.07 3.51 -14.27
C PHE A 93 8.23 4.09 -15.67
N ASP A 94 9.33 3.81 -16.37
CA ASP A 94 9.51 4.21 -17.77
C ASP A 94 8.39 3.61 -18.65
N ARG A 95 8.02 2.34 -18.42
CA ARG A 95 6.91 1.71 -19.12
C ARG A 95 5.58 2.41 -18.81
N MET A 96 5.31 2.71 -17.54
CA MET A 96 4.11 3.44 -17.13
C MET A 96 3.99 4.81 -17.80
N GLU A 97 5.09 5.57 -17.92
CA GLU A 97 5.10 6.84 -18.63
C GLU A 97 4.77 6.67 -20.14
N GLN A 98 5.29 5.60 -20.77
CA GLN A 98 5.04 5.32 -22.19
C GLN A 98 3.60 4.91 -22.45
N THR A 99 2.96 4.20 -21.53
CA THR A 99 1.59 3.68 -21.66
C THR A 99 0.55 4.61 -21.05
N ASN A 100 0.97 5.67 -20.36
CA ASN A 100 0.10 6.60 -19.65
C ASN A 100 -0.84 5.91 -18.63
N GLU A 101 -0.30 4.95 -17.89
CA GLU A 101 -1.10 4.23 -16.89
C GLU A 101 -1.69 5.19 -15.87
N LEU A 102 -2.95 4.95 -15.53
CA LEU A 102 -3.72 5.72 -14.57
C LEU A 102 -4.15 4.82 -13.42
N ILE A 103 -4.12 5.34 -12.20
CA ILE A 103 -4.60 4.66 -11.00
C ILE A 103 -5.70 5.46 -10.32
N HIS A 104 -6.57 4.75 -9.60
CA HIS A 104 -7.54 5.35 -8.71
C HIS A 104 -6.88 6.06 -7.51
N GLY A 105 -5.69 5.59 -7.06
CA GLY A 105 -4.90 6.18 -5.98
C GLY A 105 -5.49 6.02 -4.58
N SER A 106 -6.70 5.45 -4.46
CA SER A 106 -7.36 5.15 -3.18
C SER A 106 -8.24 3.89 -3.28
N TYR A 107 -7.83 2.92 -4.12
CA TYR A 107 -8.60 1.73 -4.39
C TYR A 107 -8.67 0.83 -3.15
N ASN A 108 -9.85 0.69 -2.57
CA ASN A 108 -10.10 -0.16 -1.42
C ASN A 108 -11.61 -0.42 -1.27
N TYR A 109 -11.97 -1.46 -0.51
CA TYR A 109 -13.36 -1.91 -0.34
C TYR A 109 -14.32 -0.86 0.23
N HIS A 110 -13.87 0.28 0.75
CA HIS A 110 -14.76 1.37 1.18
C HIS A 110 -15.24 2.23 0.00
N ASN A 111 -14.51 2.20 -1.11
CA ASN A 111 -14.81 2.97 -2.32
C ASN A 111 -15.47 2.10 -3.41
N ILE A 112 -15.78 0.83 -3.10
CA ILE A 112 -16.41 -0.13 -4.01
C ILE A 112 -17.80 -0.45 -3.47
N PHE A 113 -18.80 -0.32 -4.31
CA PHE A 113 -20.19 -0.63 -4.01
C PHE A 113 -20.66 -1.72 -4.94
N LEU A 114 -21.04 -2.86 -4.38
CA LEU A 114 -21.52 -4.00 -5.14
C LEU A 114 -23.04 -3.90 -5.29
N ASP A 115 -23.55 -4.22 -6.47
CA ASP A 115 -24.98 -4.32 -6.80
C ASP A 115 -25.79 -3.06 -6.39
N VAL A 116 -25.42 -1.89 -6.89
CA VAL A 116 -26.10 -0.61 -6.57
C VAL A 116 -27.47 -0.42 -7.25
N GLY A 117 -28.13 -1.49 -7.63
CA GLY A 117 -29.55 -1.46 -8.11
C GLY A 117 -29.77 -0.85 -9.51
N ILE A 118 -28.74 -0.37 -10.17
CA ILE A 118 -28.75 0.15 -11.55
C ILE A 118 -28.01 -0.76 -12.54
N GLY A 119 -27.79 -2.01 -12.13
CA GLY A 119 -27.25 -3.05 -13.00
C GLY A 119 -25.75 -3.22 -13.00
N GLY A 120 -25.06 -2.91 -11.89
CA GLY A 120 -23.63 -3.17 -11.79
C GLY A 120 -22.98 -2.66 -10.50
N ASP A 121 -21.69 -2.90 -10.40
CA ASP A 121 -20.85 -2.40 -9.32
C ASP A 121 -20.42 -0.97 -9.59
N ALA A 122 -20.14 -0.19 -8.56
CA ALA A 122 -19.70 1.19 -8.68
C ALA A 122 -18.44 1.46 -7.86
N VAL A 123 -17.56 2.29 -8.39
CA VAL A 123 -16.39 2.82 -7.69
C VAL A 123 -16.56 4.32 -7.49
N THR A 124 -16.10 4.84 -6.37
CA THR A 124 -16.23 6.25 -6.01
C THR A 124 -14.93 6.79 -5.45
N ASN A 125 -14.85 8.13 -5.29
CA ASN A 125 -13.74 8.81 -4.64
C ASN A 125 -12.46 8.86 -5.48
N PHE A 126 -12.58 9.34 -6.72
CA PHE A 126 -11.48 9.51 -7.68
C PHE A 126 -10.59 10.75 -7.42
N GLU A 127 -10.75 11.44 -6.31
CA GLU A 127 -9.97 12.66 -5.99
C GLU A 127 -8.44 12.45 -5.97
N LYS A 128 -8.01 11.19 -5.85
CA LYS A 128 -6.59 10.82 -5.83
C LYS A 128 -6.13 10.15 -7.12
N CYS A 129 -6.97 10.19 -8.15
CA CYS A 129 -6.62 9.63 -9.43
C CYS A 129 -5.41 10.36 -10.03
N HIS A 130 -4.42 9.62 -10.48
CA HIS A 130 -3.19 10.17 -11.06
C HIS A 130 -2.44 9.09 -11.84
N ASN A 131 -1.46 9.51 -12.64
CA ASN A 131 -0.61 8.57 -13.36
C ASN A 131 0.37 7.88 -12.37
N ASP A 132 0.28 6.56 -12.31
CA ASP A 132 1.20 5.69 -11.59
C ASP A 132 1.05 4.25 -12.13
N CYS A 133 1.91 3.33 -11.68
CA CYS A 133 1.81 1.93 -12.05
C CYS A 133 0.54 1.30 -11.46
N GLN A 134 -0.31 0.70 -12.30
CA GLN A 134 -1.60 0.15 -11.86
C GLN A 134 -1.48 -0.93 -10.78
N VAL A 135 -0.35 -1.63 -10.71
CA VAL A 135 -0.05 -2.56 -9.61
C VAL A 135 -0.08 -1.89 -8.22
N VAL A 136 0.03 -0.57 -8.15
CA VAL A 136 -0.09 0.20 -6.88
C VAL A 136 -1.51 0.14 -6.33
N ASP A 137 -2.54 0.19 -7.18
CA ASP A 137 -3.93 0.01 -6.74
C ASP A 137 -4.19 -1.44 -6.30
N LEU A 138 -3.67 -2.43 -7.02
CA LEU A 138 -3.70 -3.82 -6.58
C LEU A 138 -3.05 -3.98 -5.20
N TYR A 139 -1.87 -3.40 -5.00
CA TYR A 139 -1.20 -3.38 -3.69
C TYR A 139 -2.07 -2.76 -2.60
N GLN A 140 -2.67 -1.59 -2.87
CA GLN A 140 -3.50 -0.90 -1.88
C GLN A 140 -4.70 -1.74 -1.46
N PHE A 141 -5.37 -2.36 -2.42
CA PHE A 141 -6.51 -3.23 -2.18
C PHE A 141 -6.09 -4.50 -1.44
N LEU A 142 -5.14 -5.25 -1.99
CA LEU A 142 -4.63 -6.49 -1.44
C LEU A 142 -4.20 -6.30 0.03
N ARG A 143 -3.33 -5.33 0.30
CA ARG A 143 -2.87 -5.04 1.66
C ARG A 143 -4.04 -4.79 2.63
N LYS A 144 -5.06 -4.02 2.22
CA LYS A 144 -6.22 -3.71 3.05
C LYS A 144 -7.06 -4.95 3.36
N VAL A 145 -7.22 -5.84 2.41
CA VAL A 145 -7.92 -7.12 2.59
C VAL A 145 -7.09 -8.02 3.51
N MET A 146 -5.80 -8.18 3.23
CA MET A 146 -4.90 -9.06 3.98
C MET A 146 -4.77 -8.64 5.46
N GLU A 147 -4.77 -7.34 5.78
CA GLU A 147 -4.81 -6.84 7.15
C GLU A 147 -6.05 -7.33 7.94
N LYS A 148 -7.14 -7.71 7.26
CA LYS A 148 -8.36 -8.26 7.89
C LYS A 148 -8.42 -9.79 7.89
N HIS A 149 -7.73 -10.42 6.97
CA HIS A 149 -7.72 -11.86 6.78
C HIS A 149 -6.44 -12.52 7.27
N ASP A 150 -5.77 -11.91 8.25
CA ASP A 150 -4.57 -12.42 8.91
C ASP A 150 -3.47 -12.89 7.93
N TRP A 151 -3.40 -12.24 6.77
CA TRP A 151 -2.45 -12.53 5.70
C TRP A 151 -2.57 -13.97 5.16
N ASP A 152 -3.80 -14.48 5.07
CA ASP A 152 -4.08 -15.81 4.51
C ASP A 152 -3.62 -15.87 3.04
N ILE A 153 -2.70 -16.78 2.79
CA ILE A 153 -2.06 -16.98 1.50
C ILE A 153 -3.06 -17.35 0.40
N ASN A 154 -4.08 -18.17 0.70
CA ASN A 154 -5.07 -18.56 -0.29
C ASN A 154 -5.97 -17.40 -0.70
N VAL A 155 -6.25 -16.48 0.24
CA VAL A 155 -6.98 -15.24 -0.07
C VAL A 155 -6.12 -14.35 -0.98
N ALA A 156 -4.84 -14.21 -0.66
CA ALA A 156 -3.92 -13.40 -1.48
C ALA A 156 -3.81 -13.92 -2.92
N TYR A 157 -3.55 -15.21 -3.10
CA TYR A 157 -3.43 -15.81 -4.44
C TYR A 157 -4.71 -15.67 -5.24
N ARG A 158 -5.88 -15.94 -4.66
CA ARG A 158 -7.15 -15.75 -5.37
C ARG A 158 -7.35 -14.33 -5.86
N LEU A 159 -6.97 -13.32 -5.07
CA LEU A 159 -7.10 -11.91 -5.47
C LEU A 159 -6.12 -11.55 -6.58
N VAL A 160 -4.87 -12.03 -6.49
CA VAL A 160 -3.87 -11.80 -7.53
C VAL A 160 -4.25 -12.53 -8.82
N ASP A 161 -4.70 -13.80 -8.75
CA ASP A 161 -5.14 -14.58 -9.91
C ASP A 161 -6.36 -13.95 -10.60
N GLU A 162 -7.32 -13.39 -9.83
CA GLU A 162 -8.46 -12.68 -10.42
C GLU A 162 -8.04 -11.39 -11.11
N TYR A 163 -7.09 -10.67 -10.54
CA TYR A 163 -6.54 -9.49 -11.19
C TYR A 163 -5.79 -9.88 -12.48
N ASP A 164 -4.90 -10.87 -12.39
CA ASP A 164 -4.09 -11.35 -13.52
C ASP A 164 -4.93 -11.82 -14.70
N ARG A 165 -6.10 -12.44 -14.45
CA ARG A 165 -7.03 -12.85 -15.52
C ARG A 165 -7.57 -11.69 -16.33
N CYS A 166 -7.75 -10.55 -15.72
CA CYS A 166 -8.30 -9.36 -16.38
C CYS A 166 -7.20 -8.47 -16.94
N LYS A 167 -6.12 -8.35 -16.19
CA LYS A 167 -4.92 -7.61 -16.58
C LYS A 167 -3.68 -8.46 -16.24
N PRO A 168 -3.09 -9.09 -17.25
CA PRO A 168 -1.91 -9.93 -17.06
C PRO A 168 -0.77 -9.16 -16.38
N LEU A 169 -0.26 -9.75 -15.29
CA LEU A 169 0.88 -9.27 -14.53
C LEU A 169 2.15 -9.92 -15.10
N ASP A 170 3.14 -9.13 -15.41
CA ASP A 170 4.47 -9.65 -15.73
C ASP A 170 5.37 -9.75 -14.49
N ASP A 171 6.57 -10.31 -14.67
CA ASP A 171 7.52 -10.50 -13.58
C ASP A 171 7.85 -9.17 -12.87
N THR A 172 7.92 -8.06 -13.60
CA THR A 172 8.21 -6.74 -13.01
C THR A 172 7.06 -6.20 -12.18
N ASP A 173 5.80 -6.49 -12.57
CA ASP A 173 4.62 -6.15 -11.78
C ASP A 173 4.58 -6.96 -10.48
N ILE A 174 4.88 -8.26 -10.53
CA ILE A 174 4.95 -9.13 -9.35
C ILE A 174 6.06 -8.69 -8.41
N GLU A 175 7.27 -8.43 -8.91
CA GLU A 175 8.39 -7.94 -8.09
C GLU A 175 8.07 -6.58 -7.45
N MET A 176 7.39 -5.69 -8.17
CA MET A 176 6.93 -4.42 -7.63
C MET A 176 5.87 -4.64 -6.53
N LEU A 177 4.90 -5.51 -6.74
CA LEU A 177 3.88 -5.85 -5.74
C LEU A 177 4.51 -6.41 -4.47
N VAL A 178 5.47 -7.32 -4.60
CA VAL A 178 6.25 -7.89 -3.49
C VAL A 178 7.00 -6.82 -2.72
N ALA A 179 7.71 -5.93 -3.41
CA ALA A 179 8.45 -4.84 -2.78
C ALA A 179 7.53 -3.89 -2.01
N LEU A 180 6.36 -3.56 -2.57
CA LEU A 180 5.35 -2.73 -1.91
C LEU A 180 4.76 -3.41 -0.66
N LEU A 181 4.44 -4.72 -0.74
CA LEU A 181 3.93 -5.51 0.39
C LEU A 181 5.00 -5.71 1.48
N SER A 182 6.28 -5.68 1.12
CA SER A 182 7.40 -5.83 2.06
C SER A 182 7.53 -4.65 3.01
N PHE A 183 7.07 -3.46 2.63
CA PHE A 183 7.07 -2.32 3.55
C PHE A 183 6.03 -2.49 4.66
N PRO A 184 6.40 -2.32 5.94
CA PRO A 184 5.50 -2.52 7.08
C PRO A 184 4.58 -1.30 7.33
N GLU A 185 3.78 -0.95 6.34
CA GLU A 185 2.96 0.26 6.29
C GLU A 185 2.04 0.42 7.51
N LYS A 186 1.37 -0.66 7.94
CA LYS A 186 0.46 -0.61 9.08
C LYS A 186 1.19 -0.35 10.39
N PHE A 187 2.34 -0.99 10.58
CA PHE A 187 3.18 -0.76 11.75
C PHE A 187 3.67 0.68 11.79
N TRP A 188 4.22 1.19 10.68
CA TRP A 188 4.63 2.58 10.58
C TRP A 188 3.48 3.54 10.93
N LYS A 189 2.26 3.35 10.37
CA LYS A 189 1.11 4.21 10.66
C LYS A 189 0.79 4.28 12.15
N ILE A 190 0.79 3.14 12.84
CA ILE A 190 0.50 3.07 14.27
C ILE A 190 1.58 3.81 15.07
N ILE A 191 2.86 3.56 14.76
CA ILE A 191 3.99 4.20 15.46
C ILE A 191 4.02 5.69 15.19
N ASN A 192 3.81 6.12 13.94
CA ASN A 192 3.82 7.52 13.56
C ASN A 192 2.65 8.30 14.18
N GLN A 193 1.46 7.69 14.20
CA GLN A 193 0.30 8.28 14.89
C GLN A 193 0.59 8.48 16.38
N TYR A 194 1.17 7.50 17.05
CA TYR A 194 1.58 7.63 18.45
C TYR A 194 2.62 8.76 18.63
N TYR A 195 3.65 8.77 17.78
CA TYR A 195 4.73 9.75 17.86
C TYR A 195 4.24 11.19 17.68
N ASN A 196 3.27 11.42 16.79
CA ASN A 196 2.75 12.76 16.47
C ASN A 196 1.58 13.21 17.35
N ALA A 197 0.89 12.31 18.05
CA ALA A 197 -0.30 12.63 18.88
C ALA A 197 0.01 13.26 20.25
N GLY A 198 1.18 13.88 20.44
CA GLY A 198 1.56 14.51 21.72
C GLY A 198 1.83 13.55 22.88
N LYS A 199 1.60 12.24 22.72
CA LYS A 199 2.13 11.13 23.57
C LYS A 199 1.64 11.11 25.02
N ALA A 200 0.63 11.91 25.36
CA ALA A 200 0.13 12.03 26.73
C ALA A 200 -0.75 10.83 27.13
N TRP A 201 -1.51 10.28 26.18
CA TRP A 201 -2.43 9.17 26.41
C TRP A 201 -2.53 8.28 25.18
N VAL A 202 -2.56 6.97 25.40
CA VAL A 202 -2.71 5.96 24.35
C VAL A 202 -4.00 5.19 24.59
N PRO A 203 -5.00 5.29 23.70
CA PRO A 203 -6.19 4.48 23.79
C PRO A 203 -5.86 2.98 23.77
N ALA A 204 -6.55 2.17 24.58
CA ALA A 204 -6.41 0.71 24.58
C ALA A 204 -6.52 0.13 23.16
N LYS A 205 -7.45 0.65 22.34
CA LYS A 205 -7.60 0.29 20.92
C LYS A 205 -6.30 0.42 20.09
N ASN A 206 -5.41 1.36 20.41
CA ASN A 206 -4.12 1.50 19.69
C ASN A 206 -3.11 0.44 20.14
N ILE A 207 -3.16 0.03 21.40
CA ILE A 207 -2.36 -1.08 21.92
C ILE A 207 -2.79 -2.39 21.25
N ASP A 208 -4.11 -2.63 21.15
CA ASP A 208 -4.64 -3.83 20.49
C ASP A 208 -4.27 -3.87 19.00
N LYS A 209 -4.37 -2.75 18.30
CA LYS A 209 -3.93 -2.65 16.91
C LYS A 209 -2.44 -2.98 16.75
N LEU A 210 -1.60 -2.47 17.66
CA LEU A 210 -0.16 -2.76 17.64
C LEU A 210 0.11 -4.25 17.87
N LYS A 211 -0.55 -4.85 18.88
CA LYS A 211 -0.44 -6.29 19.15
C LYS A 211 -0.86 -7.13 17.95
N THR A 212 -1.97 -6.77 17.30
CA THR A 212 -2.47 -7.45 16.10
C THR A 212 -1.44 -7.40 14.96
N VAL A 213 -0.89 -6.23 14.65
CA VAL A 213 0.09 -6.08 13.56
C VAL A 213 1.36 -6.87 13.84
N ILE A 214 1.81 -6.89 15.09
CA ILE A 214 2.99 -7.68 15.50
C ILE A 214 2.71 -9.19 15.33
N ALA A 215 1.55 -9.66 15.75
CA ALA A 215 1.16 -11.07 15.64
C ALA A 215 1.05 -11.51 14.16
N GLN A 216 0.46 -10.66 13.31
CA GLN A 216 0.27 -10.92 11.89
C GLN A 216 1.58 -10.87 11.06
N ASN A 217 2.65 -10.28 11.58
CA ASN A 217 3.86 -10.06 10.78
C ASN A 217 4.51 -11.34 10.28
N ARG A 218 4.36 -12.44 11.02
CA ARG A 218 4.86 -13.75 10.58
C ARG A 218 4.16 -14.19 9.30
N HIS A 219 2.83 -14.18 9.27
CA HIS A 219 2.04 -14.59 8.11
C HIS A 219 2.28 -13.66 6.91
N ARG A 220 2.43 -12.34 7.16
CA ARG A 220 2.79 -11.40 6.11
C ARG A 220 4.13 -11.75 5.45
N ARG A 221 5.14 -12.09 6.24
CA ARG A 221 6.45 -12.49 5.71
C ARG A 221 6.37 -13.80 4.95
N GLU A 222 5.65 -14.81 5.48
CA GLU A 222 5.43 -16.09 4.81
C GLU A 222 4.74 -15.91 3.45
N LEU A 223 3.78 -14.99 3.32
CA LEU A 223 3.17 -14.64 2.04
C LEU A 223 4.20 -14.02 1.09
N ILE A 224 4.94 -13.01 1.54
CA ILE A 224 5.95 -12.32 0.73
C ILE A 224 7.02 -13.31 0.23
N ASP A 225 7.55 -14.15 1.11
CA ASP A 225 8.56 -15.16 0.78
C ASP A 225 8.06 -16.14 -0.30
N LYS A 226 6.77 -16.50 -0.26
CA LYS A 226 6.15 -17.35 -1.28
C LYS A 226 5.93 -16.63 -2.61
N MET A 227 5.54 -15.36 -2.58
CA MET A 227 5.39 -14.57 -3.79
C MET A 227 6.72 -14.29 -4.48
N CYS A 228 7.83 -14.20 -3.74
CA CYS A 228 9.19 -14.11 -4.31
C CYS A 228 9.64 -15.38 -5.07
N GLY A 229 8.97 -16.51 -4.88
CA GLY A 229 9.28 -17.78 -5.53
C GLY A 229 8.38 -18.09 -6.75
N LEU A 230 7.48 -17.18 -7.08
CA LEU A 230 6.68 -17.22 -8.29
C LEU A 230 7.46 -16.62 -9.46
#